data_dc0ec148346d178b36f86e3fe52ce101
#
_entry.id   dc0ec148346d178b36f86e3fe52ce101
#
_cell.length_a   1.000
_cell.length_b   1.000
_cell.length_c   1.000
_cell.angle_alpha   90.00
_cell.angle_beta   90.00
_cell.angle_gamma   90.00
#
_symmetry.space_group_name_H-M   'P 1'
#
loop_
_entity.id
_entity.type
_entity.pdbx_description
1 polymer ?
#
loop_
_entity_poly.entity_id
_entity_poly.type
_entity_poly.pdbx_seq_one_letter_code
_entity_poly.pdbx_strand_id
1 'polypeptide(L)'
;MIATAMANGMRADQLADLELAYAPPFSSAKDPVNLLGYMAENILSGDCDVVAPNELAGLIKMGWSLVDVRTAEEHERGAIEGSTNVPIDSLRDNLEAMGDGPVVVYCEVGQRGHTATALLHELGFEARNLDGGYQTWSASMRARAKATPAPAS
;
A
#
# COMPACT_ATOMS: atom_id res chain seq x y z
N MET A 1 -2.62 -16.17 -18.23
CA MET A 1 -3.92 -15.88 -17.59
C MET A 1 -4.31 -14.42 -17.71
N ILE A 2 -3.59 -13.46 -17.11
CA ILE A 2 -3.95 -12.03 -17.16
C ILE A 2 -4.11 -11.53 -18.60
N ALA A 3 -3.16 -11.79 -19.51
CA ALA A 3 -3.26 -11.41 -20.91
C ALA A 3 -4.49 -12.00 -21.62
N THR A 4 -4.88 -13.23 -21.27
CA THR A 4 -6.09 -13.88 -21.79
C THR A 4 -7.35 -13.20 -21.26
N ALA A 5 -7.39 -12.85 -19.97
CA ALA A 5 -8.48 -12.10 -19.37
C ALA A 5 -8.67 -10.74 -20.05
N MET A 6 -7.57 -10.01 -20.24
CA MET A 6 -7.59 -8.72 -20.95
C MET A 6 -8.08 -8.86 -22.40
N ALA A 7 -7.62 -9.87 -23.13
CA ALA A 7 -8.03 -10.12 -24.52
C ALA A 7 -9.53 -10.44 -24.64
N ASN A 8 -10.14 -10.99 -23.59
CA ASN A 8 -11.58 -11.29 -23.53
C ASN A 8 -12.41 -10.16 -22.87
N GLY A 9 -11.82 -9.00 -22.61
CA GLY A 9 -12.54 -7.87 -22.02
C GLY A 9 -12.97 -8.08 -20.56
N MET A 10 -12.32 -9.01 -19.84
CA MET A 10 -12.61 -9.26 -18.44
C MET A 10 -12.17 -8.08 -17.58
N ARG A 11 -13.00 -7.67 -16.63
CA ARG A 11 -12.66 -6.64 -15.64
C ARG A 11 -11.71 -7.17 -14.58
N ALA A 12 -10.95 -6.28 -13.93
CA ALA A 12 -9.96 -6.67 -12.96
C ALA A 12 -10.54 -7.38 -11.72
N ASP A 13 -11.70 -6.93 -11.25
CA ASP A 13 -12.45 -7.56 -10.14
C ASP A 13 -12.89 -8.99 -10.46
N GLN A 14 -13.28 -9.28 -11.70
CA GLN A 14 -13.69 -10.62 -12.14
C GLN A 14 -12.54 -11.66 -12.08
N LEU A 15 -11.31 -11.22 -11.93
CA LEU A 15 -10.18 -12.14 -11.67
C LEU A 15 -10.31 -12.87 -10.34
N ALA A 16 -11.06 -12.30 -9.38
CA ALA A 16 -11.34 -12.93 -8.08
C ALA A 16 -12.14 -14.23 -8.22
N ASP A 17 -13.04 -14.29 -9.21
CA ASP A 17 -13.98 -15.40 -9.44
C ASP A 17 -13.40 -16.53 -10.31
N LEU A 18 -12.17 -16.38 -10.80
CA LEU A 18 -11.57 -17.40 -11.65
C LEU A 18 -11.29 -18.68 -10.84
N GLU A 19 -11.86 -19.78 -11.28
CA GLU A 19 -11.51 -21.12 -10.78
C GLU A 19 -10.22 -21.58 -11.43
N LEU A 20 -9.11 -21.36 -10.73
CA LEU A 20 -7.78 -21.73 -11.21
C LEU A 20 -7.37 -23.08 -10.65
N ALA A 21 -6.63 -23.85 -11.45
CA ALA A 21 -6.10 -25.15 -11.03
C ALA A 21 -5.19 -24.96 -9.81
N TYR A 22 -5.58 -25.57 -8.70
CA TYR A 22 -4.84 -25.54 -7.44
C TYR A 22 -4.08 -26.84 -7.23
N ALA A 23 -2.77 -26.74 -7.01
CA ALA A 23 -1.91 -27.87 -6.70
C ALA A 23 -1.20 -27.60 -5.35
N PRO A 24 -1.73 -28.11 -4.22
CA PRO A 24 -1.22 -27.83 -2.86
C PRO A 24 0.29 -27.96 -2.68
N PRO A 25 0.98 -28.95 -3.29
CA PRO A 25 2.44 -29.07 -3.14
C PRO A 25 3.25 -27.96 -3.81
N PHE A 26 2.65 -27.19 -4.74
CA PHE A 26 3.38 -26.27 -5.61
C PHE A 26 2.87 -24.83 -5.58
N SER A 27 1.72 -24.56 -4.94
CA SER A 27 1.14 -23.23 -4.87
C SER A 27 0.51 -22.94 -3.51
N SER A 28 0.39 -21.65 -3.18
CA SER A 28 -0.37 -21.20 -2.00
C SER A 28 -1.87 -21.42 -2.20
N ALA A 29 -2.65 -21.35 -1.13
CA ALA A 29 -4.09 -21.58 -1.14
C ALA A 29 -4.89 -20.58 -2.02
N LYS A 30 -4.29 -19.44 -2.36
CA LYS A 30 -4.85 -18.47 -3.32
C LYS A 30 -3.82 -18.16 -4.39
N ASP A 31 -4.27 -18.20 -5.65
CA ASP A 31 -3.45 -17.84 -6.79
C ASP A 31 -3.21 -16.31 -6.81
N PRO A 32 -2.02 -15.83 -7.18
CA PRO A 32 -1.74 -14.40 -7.34
C PRO A 32 -2.72 -13.67 -8.27
N VAL A 33 -3.29 -14.34 -9.27
CA VAL A 33 -4.30 -13.75 -10.16
C VAL A 33 -5.61 -13.48 -9.41
N ASN A 34 -6.06 -14.39 -8.56
CA ASN A 34 -7.23 -14.16 -7.70
C ASN A 34 -6.95 -13.04 -6.68
N LEU A 35 -5.73 -12.97 -6.13
CA LEU A 35 -5.34 -11.89 -5.22
C LEU A 35 -5.42 -10.51 -5.88
N LEU A 36 -5.02 -10.41 -7.16
CA LEU A 36 -5.22 -9.17 -7.94
C LEU A 36 -6.71 -8.82 -8.10
N GLY A 37 -7.56 -9.81 -8.31
CA GLY A 37 -9.01 -9.63 -8.36
C GLY A 37 -9.57 -9.05 -7.06
N TYR A 38 -9.23 -9.64 -5.91
CA TYR A 38 -9.65 -9.12 -4.59
C TYR A 38 -9.12 -7.71 -4.31
N MET A 39 -7.89 -7.40 -4.71
CA MET A 39 -7.37 -6.03 -4.60
C MET A 39 -8.20 -5.05 -5.44
N ALA A 40 -8.57 -5.44 -6.67
CA ALA A 40 -9.40 -4.61 -7.53
C ALA A 40 -10.82 -4.42 -6.96
N GLU A 41 -11.42 -5.46 -6.37
CA GLU A 41 -12.70 -5.34 -5.66
C GLU A 41 -12.61 -4.33 -4.51
N ASN A 42 -11.61 -4.44 -3.64
CA ASN A 42 -11.44 -3.55 -2.49
C ASN A 42 -11.23 -2.08 -2.91
N ILE A 43 -10.56 -1.84 -4.03
CA ILE A 43 -10.40 -0.48 -4.58
C ILE A 43 -11.73 0.03 -5.15
N LEU A 44 -12.47 -0.80 -5.87
CA LEU A 44 -13.73 -0.42 -6.51
C LEU A 44 -14.86 -0.24 -5.51
N SER A 45 -14.88 -0.99 -4.41
CA SER A 45 -15.85 -0.84 -3.31
C SER A 45 -15.54 0.36 -2.40
N GLY A 46 -14.32 0.89 -2.45
CA GLY A 46 -13.86 1.93 -1.53
C GLY A 46 -13.42 1.39 -0.16
N ASP A 47 -13.28 0.06 -0.02
CA ASP A 47 -12.80 -0.56 1.21
C ASP A 47 -11.30 -0.31 1.44
N CYS A 48 -10.57 0.04 0.37
CA CYS A 48 -9.17 0.40 0.46
C CYS A 48 -8.82 1.51 -0.53
N ASP A 49 -8.61 2.71 0.00
CA ASP A 49 -8.02 3.80 -0.74
C ASP A 49 -6.50 3.65 -0.83
N VAL A 50 -5.97 3.74 -2.04
CA VAL A 50 -4.52 3.64 -2.29
C VAL A 50 -3.97 4.95 -2.84
N VAL A 51 -2.70 5.21 -2.56
CA VAL A 51 -1.96 6.36 -3.10
C VAL A 51 -0.67 5.88 -3.75
N ALA A 52 -0.41 6.35 -4.96
CA ALA A 52 0.83 6.00 -5.65
C ALA A 52 2.04 6.75 -5.04
N PRO A 53 3.26 6.16 -5.08
CA PRO A 53 4.46 6.78 -4.51
C PRO A 53 4.78 8.18 -5.03
N ASN A 54 4.35 8.51 -6.25
CA ASN A 54 4.56 9.83 -6.84
C ASN A 54 3.57 10.89 -6.33
N GLU A 55 2.46 10.50 -5.74
CA GLU A 55 1.43 11.38 -5.19
C GLU A 55 1.68 11.72 -3.72
N LEU A 56 2.44 10.88 -3.00
CA LEU A 56 2.71 11.01 -1.57
C LEU A 56 3.17 12.42 -1.18
N ALA A 57 4.16 12.96 -1.89
CA ALA A 57 4.70 14.29 -1.58
C ALA A 57 3.66 15.41 -1.71
N GLY A 58 2.66 15.23 -2.59
CA GLY A 58 1.54 16.15 -2.73
C GLY A 58 0.62 16.10 -1.52
N LEU A 59 0.27 14.91 -1.04
CA LEU A 59 -0.58 14.72 0.13
C LEU A 59 0.08 15.27 1.41
N ILE A 60 1.36 15.01 1.61
CA ILE A 60 2.11 15.58 2.75
C ILE A 60 2.07 17.11 2.74
N LYS A 61 2.22 17.75 1.58
CA LYS A 61 2.10 19.21 1.44
C LYS A 61 0.68 19.72 1.74
N MET A 62 -0.34 18.89 1.54
CA MET A 62 -1.73 19.21 1.88
C MET A 62 -2.08 18.94 3.36
N GLY A 63 -1.10 18.53 4.17
CA GLY A 63 -1.27 18.32 5.61
C GLY A 63 -1.63 16.88 6.00
N TRP A 64 -1.48 15.92 5.11
CA TRP A 64 -1.64 14.50 5.46
C TRP A 64 -0.49 14.03 6.34
N SER A 65 -0.79 13.32 7.42
CA SER A 65 0.19 12.63 8.24
C SER A 65 0.69 11.37 7.54
N LEU A 66 1.94 11.00 7.80
CA LEU A 66 2.54 9.78 7.26
C LEU A 66 2.89 8.83 8.39
N VAL A 67 2.35 7.61 8.35
CA VAL A 67 2.49 6.63 9.41
C VAL A 67 3.12 5.33 8.90
N ASP A 68 4.20 4.92 9.54
CA ASP A 68 4.86 3.64 9.32
C ASP A 68 4.29 2.59 10.27
N VAL A 69 3.55 1.62 9.72
CA VAL A 69 2.95 0.53 10.52
C VAL A 69 3.85 -0.72 10.60
N ARG A 70 5.12 -0.59 10.24
CA ARG A 70 6.13 -1.64 10.42
C ARG A 70 6.59 -1.70 11.88
N THR A 71 7.38 -2.70 12.21
CA THR A 71 8.01 -2.78 13.54
C THR A 71 9.00 -1.62 13.73
N ALA A 72 9.35 -1.34 14.98
CA ALA A 72 10.34 -0.32 15.30
C ALA A 72 11.70 -0.63 14.65
N GLU A 73 12.12 -1.90 14.65
CA GLU A 73 13.38 -2.33 14.03
C GLU A 73 13.38 -2.17 12.50
N GLU A 74 12.22 -2.35 11.83
CA GLU A 74 12.10 -2.08 10.41
C GLU A 74 12.20 -0.58 10.11
N HIS A 75 11.57 0.24 10.95
CA HIS A 75 11.62 1.70 10.86
C HIS A 75 13.02 2.25 11.05
N GLU A 76 13.75 1.79 12.09
CA GLU A 76 15.13 2.18 12.38
C GLU A 76 16.11 1.83 11.26
N ARG A 77 15.88 0.73 10.54
CA ARG A 77 16.70 0.35 9.37
C ARG A 77 16.52 1.25 8.15
N GLY A 78 15.50 2.07 8.16
CA GLY A 78 15.21 3.07 7.14
C GLY A 78 13.70 3.31 7.02
N ALA A 79 13.32 4.58 6.98
CA ALA A 79 11.93 5.04 6.94
C ALA A 79 11.76 6.13 5.88
N ILE A 80 10.51 6.45 5.55
CA ILE A 80 10.19 7.63 4.77
C ILE A 80 10.30 8.84 5.69
N GLU A 81 11.05 9.85 5.27
CA GLU A 81 11.29 11.06 6.07
C GLU A 81 9.96 11.71 6.49
N GLY A 82 9.87 12.08 7.76
CA GLY A 82 8.67 12.68 8.35
C GLY A 82 7.58 11.69 8.76
N SER A 83 7.82 10.39 8.63
CA SER A 83 6.88 9.38 9.12
C SER A 83 6.96 9.17 10.62
N THR A 84 5.79 8.97 11.25
CA THR A 84 5.67 8.48 12.63
C THR A 84 5.56 6.97 12.64
N ASN A 85 6.33 6.27 13.47
CA ASN A 85 6.21 4.82 13.58
C ASN A 85 5.13 4.45 14.60
N VAL A 86 4.10 3.76 14.13
CA VAL A 86 3.02 3.18 14.94
C VAL A 86 2.78 1.76 14.45
N PRO A 87 3.44 0.75 15.02
CA PRO A 87 3.32 -0.63 14.59
C PRO A 87 1.87 -1.10 14.56
N ILE A 88 1.50 -1.88 13.53
CA ILE A 88 0.11 -2.31 13.33
C ILE A 88 -0.49 -3.01 14.56
N ASP A 89 0.31 -3.78 15.28
CA ASP A 89 -0.12 -4.52 16.47
C ASP A 89 -0.52 -3.61 17.63
N SER A 90 -0.03 -2.39 17.66
CA SER A 90 -0.34 -1.37 18.69
C SER A 90 -1.13 -0.18 18.14
N LEU A 91 -1.58 -0.24 16.88
CA LEU A 91 -2.21 0.89 16.20
C LEU A 91 -3.47 1.38 16.94
N ARG A 92 -4.31 0.46 17.43
CA ARG A 92 -5.55 0.80 18.16
C ARG A 92 -5.29 1.58 19.46
N ASP A 93 -4.16 1.31 20.11
CA ASP A 93 -3.82 1.90 21.40
C ASP A 93 -3.02 3.20 21.28
N ASN A 94 -2.60 3.56 20.04
CA ASN A 94 -1.72 4.68 19.78
C ASN A 94 -2.26 5.64 18.69
N LEU A 95 -3.58 5.76 18.56
CA LEU A 95 -4.21 6.62 17.56
C LEU A 95 -3.80 8.09 17.69
N GLU A 96 -3.59 8.57 18.93
CA GLU A 96 -3.18 9.94 19.22
C GLU A 96 -1.83 10.32 18.54
N ALA A 97 -0.95 9.35 18.34
CA ALA A 97 0.34 9.57 17.70
C ALA A 97 0.24 9.95 16.20
N MET A 98 -0.93 9.72 15.58
CA MET A 98 -1.17 10.03 14.16
C MET A 98 -1.77 11.42 13.95
N GLY A 99 -2.30 12.05 15.02
CA GLY A 99 -3.07 13.29 14.93
C GLY A 99 -4.51 13.08 14.42
N ASP A 100 -5.27 14.17 14.34
CA ASP A 100 -6.70 14.15 14.00
C ASP A 100 -6.97 14.32 12.48
N GLY A 101 -5.93 14.44 11.69
CA GLY A 101 -6.02 14.71 10.24
C GLY A 101 -6.04 13.45 9.39
N PRO A 102 -6.12 13.62 8.05
CA PRO A 102 -6.03 12.51 7.12
C PRO A 102 -4.63 11.88 7.14
N VAL A 103 -4.58 10.55 6.92
CA VAL A 103 -3.37 9.75 7.14
C VAL A 103 -3.01 8.92 5.91
N VAL A 104 -1.75 8.95 5.50
CA VAL A 104 -1.19 7.92 4.62
C VAL A 104 -0.44 6.90 5.48
N VAL A 105 -0.82 5.64 5.39
CA VAL A 105 -0.11 4.55 6.06
C VAL A 105 0.75 3.76 5.09
N TYR A 106 1.87 3.25 5.55
CA TYR A 106 2.69 2.35 4.76
C TYR A 106 3.31 1.23 5.62
N CYS A 107 3.57 0.12 4.98
CA CYS A 107 4.42 -0.93 5.54
C CYS A 107 5.52 -1.29 4.54
N GLU A 108 6.12 -2.47 4.64
CA GLU A 108 7.20 -2.88 3.75
C GLU A 108 6.75 -3.03 2.29
N VAL A 109 5.60 -3.74 2.04
CA VAL A 109 5.10 -4.09 0.69
C VAL A 109 3.62 -3.77 0.46
N GLY A 110 2.95 -3.06 1.38
CA GLY A 110 1.54 -2.63 1.26
C GLY A 110 0.52 -3.52 1.99
N GLN A 111 0.82 -4.77 2.34
CA GLN A 111 -0.15 -5.70 2.93
C GLN A 111 -0.61 -5.27 4.34
N ARG A 112 0.32 -5.02 5.28
CA ARG A 112 -0.01 -4.48 6.61
C ARG A 112 -0.64 -3.10 6.53
N GLY A 113 -0.20 -2.28 5.55
CA GLY A 113 -0.77 -0.97 5.25
C GLY A 113 -2.24 -1.07 4.86
N HIS A 114 -2.62 -2.04 4.01
CA HIS A 114 -4.01 -2.29 3.66
C HIS A 114 -4.87 -2.62 4.90
N THR A 115 -4.41 -3.54 5.76
CA THR A 115 -5.10 -3.88 7.01
C THR A 115 -5.23 -2.67 7.95
N ALA A 116 -4.18 -1.85 8.05
CA ALA A 116 -4.19 -0.64 8.86
C ALA A 116 -5.18 0.41 8.31
N THR A 117 -5.24 0.59 6.98
CA THR A 117 -6.20 1.50 6.33
C THR A 117 -7.64 1.09 6.62
N ALA A 118 -7.97 -0.19 6.45
CA ALA A 118 -9.31 -0.71 6.75
C ALA A 118 -9.69 -0.48 8.22
N LEU A 119 -8.76 -0.75 9.16
CA LEU A 119 -8.96 -0.49 10.58
C LEU A 119 -9.20 1.00 10.87
N LEU A 120 -8.43 1.89 10.25
CA LEU A 120 -8.56 3.33 10.43
C LEU A 120 -9.89 3.86 9.88
N HIS A 121 -10.37 3.34 8.74
CA HIS A 121 -11.69 3.66 8.20
C HIS A 121 -12.80 3.25 9.18
N GLU A 122 -12.74 2.06 9.79
CA GLU A 122 -13.68 1.63 10.83
C GLU A 122 -13.69 2.56 12.04
N LEU A 123 -12.55 3.18 12.35
CA LEU A 123 -12.39 4.13 13.45
C LEU A 123 -12.73 5.58 13.05
N GLY A 124 -13.14 5.81 11.80
CA GLY A 124 -13.59 7.12 11.31
C GLY A 124 -12.48 8.02 10.77
N PHE A 125 -11.27 7.50 10.58
CA PHE A 125 -10.17 8.27 9.97
C PHE A 125 -10.28 8.25 8.44
N GLU A 126 -9.92 9.37 7.80
CA GLU A 126 -9.60 9.39 6.38
C GLU A 126 -8.17 8.82 6.21
N ALA A 127 -8.06 7.60 5.71
CA ALA A 127 -6.79 6.90 5.61
C ALA A 127 -6.56 6.34 4.21
N ARG A 128 -5.31 6.32 3.74
CA ARG A 128 -4.90 5.73 2.46
C ARG A 128 -3.67 4.87 2.63
N ASN A 129 -3.60 3.77 1.89
CA ASN A 129 -2.45 2.89 1.87
C ASN A 129 -1.47 3.31 0.76
N LEU A 130 -0.19 3.48 1.10
CA LEU A 130 0.87 3.70 0.11
C LEU A 130 1.09 2.44 -0.72
N ASP A 131 0.78 2.51 -2.01
CA ASP A 131 0.88 1.37 -2.93
C ASP A 131 2.31 0.82 -3.01
N GLY A 132 2.43 -0.50 -2.83
CA GLY A 132 3.71 -1.20 -2.79
C GLY A 132 4.62 -0.85 -1.59
N GLY A 133 4.17 -0.01 -0.66
CA GLY A 133 4.84 0.33 0.60
C GLY A 133 6.23 0.95 0.45
N TYR A 134 7.05 0.78 1.50
CA TYR A 134 8.41 1.33 1.55
C TYR A 134 9.32 0.84 0.43
N GLN A 135 9.22 -0.43 0.04
CA GLN A 135 10.05 -0.99 -1.02
C GLN A 135 9.82 -0.29 -2.36
N THR A 136 8.56 -0.15 -2.78
CA THR A 136 8.21 0.49 -4.05
C THR A 136 8.54 1.98 -4.02
N TRP A 137 8.24 2.65 -2.91
CA TRP A 137 8.59 4.06 -2.72
C TRP A 137 10.11 4.28 -2.83
N SER A 138 10.92 3.52 -2.08
CA SER A 138 12.37 3.66 -2.07
C SER A 138 13.02 3.34 -3.42
N ALA A 139 12.47 2.36 -4.15
CA ALA A 139 12.90 2.05 -5.51
C ALA A 139 12.58 3.21 -6.48
N SER A 140 11.40 3.81 -6.36
CA SER A 140 10.99 4.95 -7.19
C SER A 140 11.88 6.18 -6.93
N MET A 141 12.24 6.45 -5.67
CA MET A 141 13.15 7.55 -5.31
C MET A 141 14.55 7.33 -5.88
N ARG A 142 15.08 6.10 -5.79
CA ARG A 142 16.38 5.75 -6.38
C ARG A 142 16.40 5.89 -7.90
N ALA A 143 15.30 5.52 -8.57
CA ALA A 143 15.17 5.66 -10.01
C ALA A 143 15.15 7.14 -10.42
N ARG A 144 14.41 8.00 -9.70
CA ARG A 144 14.35 9.44 -9.92
C ARG A 144 15.72 10.11 -9.73
N ALA A 145 16.43 9.76 -8.66
CA ALA A 145 17.77 10.31 -8.40
C ALA A 145 18.77 9.99 -9.53
N LYS A 146 18.65 8.81 -10.15
CA LYS A 146 19.47 8.42 -11.30
C LYS A 146 19.07 9.14 -12.61
N ALA A 147 17.81 9.52 -12.75
CA ALA A 147 17.28 10.17 -13.95
C ALA A 147 17.51 11.69 -13.95
N THR A 148 17.83 12.30 -12.78
CA THR A 148 18.14 13.73 -12.69
C THR A 148 19.61 13.93 -13.11
N PRO A 149 19.91 14.60 -14.23
CA PRO A 149 21.29 14.87 -14.64
C PRO A 149 21.95 15.77 -13.59
N ALA A 150 23.25 15.51 -13.32
CA ALA A 150 24.06 16.37 -12.46
C ALA A 150 24.00 17.81 -12.98
N PRO A 151 23.93 18.84 -12.12
CA PRO A 151 24.01 20.22 -12.58
C PRO A 151 25.31 20.40 -13.36
N ALA A 152 25.19 20.95 -14.57
CA ALA A 152 26.35 21.29 -15.40
C ALA A 152 27.22 22.29 -14.61
N SER A 153 28.47 21.93 -14.39
CA SER A 153 29.49 22.74 -13.73
C SER A 153 29.89 23.93 -14.59
#